data_ef040c3246fdff4599386b556a6ac814
#
_entry.id   ef040c3246fdff4599386b556a6ac814
#
_cell.length_a   1.000
_cell.length_b   1.000
_cell.length_c   1.000
_cell.angle_alpha   90.00
_cell.angle_beta   90.00
_cell.angle_gamma   90.00
#
_symmetry.space_group_name_H-M   'P 1'
#
loop_
_entity.id
_entity.type
_entity.pdbx_description
1 polymer ?
#
loop_
_entity_poly.entity_id
_entity_poly.type
_entity_poly.pdbx_seq_one_letter_code
_entity_poly.pdbx_strand_id
1 'polypeptide(L)'
;MKFASFLAAHARNTPDKDAVICGAEKLTFRELDESTDRLANALRDKGVKVGDRVAIQLHNTVEFVRAFMAATKAGAISVPVNTRLAPGEIAYILSDCAPSAVFFSDETREVLDKAAADAKGLVRIIAGTPRAGEFTIAALIAAGAPGTPAVPPEFDDSMIVYTSGTTGKPKGAILTQANSIIPNGYLNMVQYGVSAADRQLVTTPLAHRTGFARMANMLLHGSTLVVMPRFDPAQAAALVRDEKITVIGIVPTVGRMLLPEIEAHPESFATVNVVLVTGEAFPLEVKQRIHKALPRVRMYSFFAMTEVGGLTLLGPEEQFTHPTSLGRLNPGAELRLVDAQGKEVAPGEVGEMWVRTGEPGRYLTMRCYFNKPKETAETIRDGWVATGDMAKRAPDGHLYIMDRKKDMVLSGGYNIYSKEVELVLQAHPAVQDAAVIGVPDPVFGEAVAAFVELRPGASATEADIIEHCRERIAGYKKPKFVRFASPLPRNSTGKVQKFELRKAFAAQ
;
A
#
# COMPACT_ATOMS: atom_id res chain seq x y z
N MET A 1 -11.19 -20.68 -6.27
CA MET A 1 -11.64 -19.50 -7.07
C MET A 1 -10.41 -18.80 -7.60
N LYS A 2 -10.42 -18.33 -8.86
CA LYS A 2 -9.27 -17.69 -9.53
C LYS A 2 -9.70 -16.39 -10.19
N PHE A 3 -8.84 -15.38 -10.22
CA PHE A 3 -9.10 -14.09 -10.92
C PHE A 3 -9.50 -14.31 -12.39
N ALA A 4 -8.83 -15.23 -13.09
CA ALA A 4 -9.16 -15.56 -14.46
C ALA A 4 -10.62 -15.99 -14.64
N SER A 5 -11.17 -16.78 -13.69
CA SER A 5 -12.56 -17.24 -13.77
C SER A 5 -13.57 -16.10 -13.59
N PHE A 6 -13.26 -15.12 -12.74
CA PHE A 6 -14.10 -13.93 -12.57
C PHE A 6 -14.06 -13.04 -13.83
N LEU A 7 -12.88 -12.76 -14.36
CA LEU A 7 -12.74 -11.98 -15.58
C LEU A 7 -13.49 -12.63 -16.74
N ALA A 8 -13.30 -13.93 -16.96
CA ALA A 8 -14.02 -14.68 -17.99
C ALA A 8 -15.56 -14.67 -17.79
N ALA A 9 -16.04 -14.65 -16.53
CA ALA A 9 -17.47 -14.53 -16.24
C ALA A 9 -17.99 -13.13 -16.64
N HIS A 10 -17.27 -12.06 -16.33
CA HIS A 10 -17.65 -10.69 -16.74
C HIS A 10 -17.59 -10.52 -18.25
N ALA A 11 -16.56 -11.07 -18.90
CA ALA A 11 -16.45 -11.06 -20.37
C ALA A 11 -17.64 -11.74 -21.08
N ARG A 12 -18.23 -12.78 -20.46
CA ARG A 12 -19.45 -13.42 -20.99
C ARG A 12 -20.73 -12.65 -20.65
N ASN A 13 -20.85 -12.14 -19.40
CA ASN A 13 -22.10 -11.59 -18.89
C ASN A 13 -22.29 -10.11 -19.24
N THR A 14 -21.20 -9.34 -19.30
CA THR A 14 -21.18 -7.89 -19.58
C THR A 14 -20.00 -7.54 -20.51
N PRO A 15 -19.94 -8.16 -21.71
CA PRO A 15 -18.77 -8.10 -22.61
C PRO A 15 -18.37 -6.69 -22.99
N ASP A 16 -19.34 -5.83 -23.28
CA ASP A 16 -19.11 -4.49 -23.83
C ASP A 16 -19.01 -3.39 -22.74
N LYS A 17 -19.04 -3.80 -21.45
CA LYS A 17 -18.85 -2.89 -20.34
C LYS A 17 -17.36 -2.56 -20.18
N ASP A 18 -17.06 -1.26 -19.95
CA ASP A 18 -15.71 -0.80 -19.63
C ASP A 18 -15.19 -1.51 -18.38
N ALA A 19 -14.10 -2.26 -18.50
CA ALA A 19 -13.36 -2.85 -17.40
C ALA A 19 -12.32 -1.88 -16.84
N VAL A 20 -11.50 -1.27 -17.73
CA VAL A 20 -10.46 -0.33 -17.34
C VAL A 20 -10.38 0.85 -18.29
N ILE A 21 -10.16 2.04 -17.72
CA ILE A 21 -10.05 3.32 -18.45
C ILE A 21 -8.78 4.03 -18.02
N CYS A 22 -7.98 4.51 -18.98
CA CYS A 22 -6.81 5.36 -18.79
C CYS A 22 -6.77 6.47 -19.83
N GLY A 23 -7.27 7.65 -19.51
CA GLY A 23 -7.41 8.73 -20.48
C GLY A 23 -8.32 8.32 -21.64
N ALA A 24 -7.82 8.39 -22.89
CA ALA A 24 -8.57 7.99 -24.08
C ALA A 24 -8.60 6.46 -24.30
N GLU A 25 -7.70 5.72 -23.65
CA GLU A 25 -7.63 4.27 -23.80
C GLU A 25 -8.66 3.59 -22.88
N LYS A 26 -9.50 2.72 -23.48
CA LYS A 26 -10.51 1.94 -22.76
C LYS A 26 -10.42 0.49 -23.19
N LEU A 27 -10.64 -0.41 -22.23
CA LEU A 27 -10.83 -1.83 -22.51
C LEU A 27 -12.15 -2.28 -21.91
N THR A 28 -12.94 -2.96 -22.68
CA THR A 28 -14.09 -3.72 -22.21
C THR A 28 -13.66 -4.99 -21.50
N PHE A 29 -14.57 -5.63 -20.76
CA PHE A 29 -14.29 -6.93 -20.14
C PHE A 29 -13.92 -8.00 -21.17
N ARG A 30 -14.56 -8.00 -22.35
CA ARG A 30 -14.26 -8.91 -23.46
C ARG A 30 -12.82 -8.69 -23.95
N GLU A 31 -12.47 -7.45 -24.30
CA GLU A 31 -11.14 -7.12 -24.82
C GLU A 31 -10.03 -7.40 -23.80
N LEU A 32 -10.29 -7.13 -22.50
CA LEU A 32 -9.34 -7.46 -21.43
C LEU A 32 -9.16 -8.97 -21.31
N ASP A 33 -10.23 -9.77 -21.34
CA ASP A 33 -10.16 -11.22 -21.22
C ASP A 33 -9.42 -11.85 -22.41
N GLU A 34 -9.84 -11.53 -23.63
CA GLU A 34 -9.24 -12.05 -24.88
C GLU A 34 -7.76 -11.64 -25.03
N SER A 35 -7.45 -10.37 -24.79
CA SER A 35 -6.06 -9.89 -24.92
C SER A 35 -5.13 -10.52 -23.88
N THR A 36 -5.64 -10.75 -22.66
CA THR A 36 -4.85 -11.38 -21.60
C THR A 36 -4.71 -12.89 -21.75
N ASP A 37 -5.67 -13.58 -22.38
CA ASP A 37 -5.52 -14.98 -22.80
C ASP A 37 -4.36 -15.13 -23.80
N ARG A 38 -4.38 -14.33 -24.86
CA ARG A 38 -3.33 -14.34 -25.90
C ARG A 38 -1.97 -13.99 -25.31
N LEU A 39 -1.90 -12.94 -24.48
CA LEU A 39 -0.65 -12.54 -23.84
C LEU A 39 -0.12 -13.62 -22.88
N ALA A 40 -0.99 -14.34 -22.17
CA ALA A 40 -0.61 -15.44 -21.29
C ALA A 40 -0.01 -16.62 -22.08
N ASN A 41 -0.62 -16.99 -23.23
CA ASN A 41 -0.06 -18.01 -24.11
C ASN A 41 1.29 -17.57 -24.69
N ALA A 42 1.41 -16.32 -25.15
CA ALA A 42 2.67 -15.79 -25.64
C ALA A 42 3.78 -15.79 -24.55
N LEU A 43 3.46 -15.50 -23.29
CA LEU A 43 4.41 -15.65 -22.18
C LEU A 43 4.90 -17.09 -22.03
N ARG A 44 3.99 -18.07 -22.12
CA ARG A 44 4.32 -19.51 -22.10
C ARG A 44 5.24 -19.89 -23.26
N ASP A 45 4.94 -19.42 -24.48
CA ASP A 45 5.77 -19.65 -25.67
C ASP A 45 7.17 -19.02 -25.53
N LYS A 46 7.31 -17.95 -24.75
CA LYS A 46 8.61 -17.36 -24.38
C LYS A 46 9.30 -18.05 -23.21
N GLY A 47 8.75 -19.17 -22.73
CA GLY A 47 9.37 -20.02 -21.72
C GLY A 47 8.99 -19.71 -20.28
N VAL A 48 8.02 -18.79 -20.03
CA VAL A 48 7.49 -18.55 -18.68
C VAL A 48 6.70 -19.78 -18.22
N LYS A 49 7.05 -20.32 -17.06
CA LYS A 49 6.43 -21.53 -16.47
C LYS A 49 5.52 -21.18 -15.31
N VAL A 50 4.68 -22.15 -14.89
CA VAL A 50 3.91 -22.02 -13.65
C VAL A 50 4.86 -21.84 -12.47
N GLY A 51 4.58 -20.86 -11.62
CA GLY A 51 5.41 -20.49 -10.47
C GLY A 51 6.59 -19.58 -10.79
N ASP A 52 6.86 -19.29 -12.07
CA ASP A 52 7.83 -18.26 -12.43
C ASP A 52 7.37 -16.86 -12.01
N ARG A 53 8.33 -15.96 -11.83
CA ARG A 53 8.05 -14.56 -11.49
C ARG A 53 8.04 -13.72 -12.75
N VAL A 54 7.07 -12.81 -12.83
CA VAL A 54 6.95 -11.82 -13.89
C VAL A 54 6.96 -10.43 -13.24
N ALA A 55 8.03 -9.68 -13.47
CA ALA A 55 8.15 -8.32 -12.95
C ALA A 55 7.30 -7.34 -13.77
N ILE A 56 6.65 -6.39 -13.11
CA ILE A 56 5.80 -5.38 -13.74
C ILE A 56 6.26 -4.00 -13.25
N GLN A 57 7.04 -3.29 -14.08
CA GLN A 57 7.54 -1.94 -13.81
C GLN A 57 6.83 -0.93 -14.72
N LEU A 58 5.54 -0.81 -14.54
CA LEU A 58 4.65 0.07 -15.30
C LEU A 58 3.96 1.07 -14.37
N HIS A 59 3.64 2.24 -14.88
CA HIS A 59 2.72 3.16 -14.22
C HIS A 59 1.30 2.60 -14.19
N ASN A 60 0.37 3.31 -13.54
CA ASN A 60 -1.05 2.94 -13.55
C ASN A 60 -1.63 3.14 -14.95
N THR A 61 -1.55 2.14 -15.77
CA THR A 61 -2.02 2.14 -17.15
C THR A 61 -2.84 0.88 -17.43
N VAL A 62 -3.51 0.84 -18.55
CA VAL A 62 -4.22 -0.35 -19.05
C VAL A 62 -3.25 -1.53 -19.17
N GLU A 63 -2.00 -1.25 -19.57
CA GLU A 63 -0.98 -2.28 -19.76
C GLU A 63 -0.50 -2.91 -18.46
N PHE A 64 -0.56 -2.19 -17.32
CA PHE A 64 -0.32 -2.80 -16.03
C PHE A 64 -1.38 -3.88 -15.73
N VAL A 65 -2.65 -3.59 -16.00
CA VAL A 65 -3.76 -4.52 -15.78
C VAL A 65 -3.63 -5.74 -16.69
N ARG A 66 -3.29 -5.52 -17.98
CA ARG A 66 -3.01 -6.61 -18.94
C ARG A 66 -1.85 -7.48 -18.47
N ALA A 67 -0.72 -6.89 -18.10
CA ALA A 67 0.46 -7.61 -17.65
C ALA A 67 0.18 -8.47 -16.40
N PHE A 68 -0.53 -7.91 -15.42
CA PHE A 68 -0.94 -8.63 -14.21
C PHE A 68 -1.84 -9.82 -14.55
N MET A 69 -2.88 -9.60 -15.36
CA MET A 69 -3.82 -10.66 -15.70
C MET A 69 -3.20 -11.73 -16.61
N ALA A 70 -2.34 -11.34 -17.55
CA ALA A 70 -1.61 -12.29 -18.38
C ALA A 70 -0.66 -13.17 -17.56
N ALA A 71 0.11 -12.58 -16.63
CA ALA A 71 0.95 -13.34 -15.70
C ALA A 71 0.10 -14.30 -14.85
N THR A 72 -1.02 -13.84 -14.30
CA THR A 72 -1.96 -14.66 -13.52
C THR A 72 -2.52 -15.82 -14.34
N LYS A 73 -2.97 -15.57 -15.57
CA LYS A 73 -3.49 -16.60 -16.50
C LYS A 73 -2.41 -17.58 -16.94
N ALA A 74 -1.18 -17.10 -17.10
CA ALA A 74 -0.02 -17.97 -17.36
C ALA A 74 0.40 -18.82 -16.15
N GLY A 75 -0.18 -18.62 -14.97
CA GLY A 75 0.22 -19.28 -13.72
C GLY A 75 1.55 -18.74 -13.18
N ALA A 76 1.97 -17.56 -13.59
CA ALA A 76 3.15 -16.90 -13.04
C ALA A 76 2.77 -16.02 -11.85
N ILE A 77 3.76 -15.72 -11.01
CA ILE A 77 3.64 -14.85 -9.84
C ILE A 77 4.04 -13.44 -10.26
N SER A 78 3.11 -12.49 -10.21
CA SER A 78 3.41 -11.10 -10.51
C SER A 78 4.31 -10.47 -9.44
N VAL A 79 5.32 -9.71 -9.87
CA VAL A 79 6.19 -8.91 -8.99
C VAL A 79 6.01 -7.44 -9.38
N PRO A 80 5.03 -6.75 -8.80
CA PRO A 80 4.84 -5.32 -9.07
C PRO A 80 6.03 -4.51 -8.52
N VAL A 81 6.67 -3.74 -9.40
CA VAL A 81 7.83 -2.91 -9.06
C VAL A 81 7.43 -1.44 -9.14
N ASN A 82 7.57 -0.72 -8.04
CA ASN A 82 7.24 0.70 -8.01
C ASN A 82 8.20 1.48 -8.93
N THR A 83 7.62 2.26 -9.84
CA THR A 83 8.37 3.05 -10.84
C THR A 83 9.21 4.19 -10.25
N ARG A 84 9.02 4.51 -8.96
CA ARG A 84 9.78 5.55 -8.23
C ARG A 84 11.01 5.01 -7.51
N LEU A 85 11.27 3.71 -7.57
CA LEU A 85 12.44 3.09 -6.94
C LEU A 85 13.72 3.45 -7.72
N ALA A 86 14.81 3.61 -6.99
CA ALA A 86 16.13 3.80 -7.58
C ALA A 86 16.65 2.53 -8.27
N PRO A 87 17.57 2.63 -9.26
CA PRO A 87 18.10 1.46 -9.96
C PRO A 87 18.64 0.36 -9.03
N GLY A 88 19.34 0.73 -7.94
CA GLY A 88 19.88 -0.24 -6.98
C GLY A 88 18.81 -1.00 -6.19
N GLU A 89 17.68 -0.35 -5.89
CA GLU A 89 16.54 -1.01 -5.23
C GLU A 89 15.84 -2.00 -6.17
N ILE A 90 15.69 -1.62 -7.44
CA ILE A 90 15.12 -2.50 -8.48
C ILE A 90 16.06 -3.66 -8.75
N ALA A 91 17.37 -3.43 -8.87
CA ALA A 91 18.37 -4.48 -9.05
C ALA A 91 18.31 -5.53 -7.93
N TYR A 92 18.14 -5.08 -6.68
CA TYR A 92 17.95 -5.98 -5.55
C TYR A 92 16.68 -6.83 -5.70
N ILE A 93 15.54 -6.21 -6.05
CA ILE A 93 14.27 -6.94 -6.27
C ILE A 93 14.40 -7.97 -7.38
N LEU A 94 14.98 -7.58 -8.52
CA LEU A 94 15.18 -8.49 -9.66
C LEU A 94 16.13 -9.64 -9.32
N SER A 95 17.20 -9.37 -8.57
CA SER A 95 18.13 -10.40 -8.11
C SER A 95 17.48 -11.38 -7.12
N ASP A 96 16.66 -10.87 -6.17
CA ASP A 96 15.99 -11.68 -5.15
C ASP A 96 14.89 -12.57 -5.74
N CYS A 97 14.05 -12.03 -6.64
CA CYS A 97 12.95 -12.80 -7.24
C CYS A 97 13.31 -13.51 -8.53
N ALA A 98 14.42 -13.19 -9.19
CA ALA A 98 14.88 -13.79 -10.45
C ALA A 98 13.73 -13.99 -11.47
N PRO A 99 13.14 -12.91 -12.03
CA PRO A 99 11.98 -13.04 -12.90
C PRO A 99 12.35 -13.59 -14.27
N SER A 100 11.46 -14.42 -14.85
CA SER A 100 11.61 -14.92 -16.22
C SER A 100 11.25 -13.87 -17.27
N ALA A 101 10.36 -12.91 -16.93
CA ALA A 101 9.96 -11.81 -17.81
C ALA A 101 9.78 -10.51 -17.03
N VAL A 102 9.91 -9.38 -17.74
CA VAL A 102 9.64 -8.06 -17.20
C VAL A 102 8.83 -7.22 -18.18
N PHE A 103 7.73 -6.63 -17.70
CA PHE A 103 6.98 -5.60 -18.39
C PHE A 103 7.48 -4.23 -17.94
N PHE A 104 7.70 -3.33 -18.90
CA PHE A 104 8.18 -1.97 -18.68
C PHE A 104 7.69 -1.01 -19.78
N SER A 105 7.94 0.29 -19.62
CA SER A 105 7.59 1.31 -20.62
C SER A 105 8.82 2.13 -21.04
N ASP A 106 8.68 2.99 -22.04
CA ASP A 106 9.73 3.92 -22.46
C ASP A 106 10.16 4.81 -21.28
N GLU A 107 9.24 5.23 -20.42
CA GLU A 107 9.52 6.04 -19.24
C GLU A 107 10.33 5.30 -18.15
N THR A 108 10.17 3.98 -18.01
CA THR A 108 10.87 3.17 -17.00
C THR A 108 12.10 2.46 -17.54
N ARG A 109 12.34 2.51 -18.84
CA ARG A 109 13.42 1.83 -19.56
C ARG A 109 14.80 2.11 -18.99
N GLU A 110 15.17 3.40 -18.86
CA GLU A 110 16.52 3.76 -18.43
C GLU A 110 16.86 3.23 -17.04
N VAL A 111 15.89 3.29 -16.13
CA VAL A 111 16.03 2.79 -14.76
C VAL A 111 16.14 1.26 -14.76
N LEU A 112 15.32 0.59 -15.60
CA LEU A 112 15.38 -0.87 -15.76
C LEU A 112 16.70 -1.32 -16.38
N ASP A 113 17.19 -0.65 -17.42
CA ASP A 113 18.45 -0.99 -18.10
C ASP A 113 19.63 -0.98 -17.10
N LYS A 114 19.68 0.05 -16.22
CA LYS A 114 20.68 0.12 -15.14
C LYS A 114 20.50 -0.98 -14.09
N ALA A 115 19.25 -1.31 -13.75
CA ALA A 115 18.94 -2.29 -12.71
C ALA A 115 19.13 -3.75 -13.18
N ALA A 116 18.87 -4.02 -14.45
CA ALA A 116 18.87 -5.36 -15.04
C ALA A 116 20.11 -5.64 -15.94
N ALA A 117 21.18 -4.86 -15.81
CA ALA A 117 22.37 -4.99 -16.66
C ALA A 117 22.96 -6.41 -16.67
N ASP A 118 22.92 -7.12 -15.53
CA ASP A 118 23.44 -8.46 -15.36
C ASP A 118 22.39 -9.57 -15.51
N ALA A 119 21.12 -9.22 -15.79
CA ALA A 119 20.01 -10.17 -15.85
C ALA A 119 20.02 -10.95 -17.20
N LYS A 120 20.62 -12.15 -17.20
CA LYS A 120 20.64 -13.01 -18.37
C LYS A 120 19.33 -13.77 -18.56
N GLY A 121 18.88 -13.92 -19.80
CA GLY A 121 17.69 -14.71 -20.14
C GLY A 121 16.35 -14.07 -19.77
N LEU A 122 16.35 -12.82 -19.32
CA LEU A 122 15.15 -12.08 -18.97
C LEU A 122 14.37 -11.69 -20.24
N VAL A 123 13.14 -12.17 -20.39
CA VAL A 123 12.25 -11.77 -21.49
C VAL A 123 11.76 -10.34 -21.25
N ARG A 124 12.14 -9.43 -22.13
CA ARG A 124 11.83 -7.99 -22.00
C ARG A 124 10.62 -7.63 -22.86
N ILE A 125 9.57 -7.12 -22.21
CA ILE A 125 8.28 -6.81 -22.83
C ILE A 125 7.94 -5.35 -22.58
N ILE A 126 7.83 -4.58 -23.66
CA ILE A 126 7.65 -3.14 -23.58
C ILE A 126 6.23 -2.69 -23.96
N ALA A 127 5.70 -1.76 -23.15
CA ALA A 127 4.59 -0.87 -23.50
C ALA A 127 5.18 0.40 -24.11
N GLY A 128 5.55 0.36 -25.40
CA GLY A 128 6.23 1.45 -26.07
C GLY A 128 7.01 0.98 -27.30
N THR A 129 8.10 1.69 -27.65
CA THR A 129 8.92 1.43 -28.84
C THR A 129 9.99 0.37 -28.53
N PRO A 130 9.98 -0.80 -29.20
CA PRO A 130 10.92 -1.89 -28.91
C PRO A 130 12.32 -1.61 -29.44
N ARG A 131 13.34 -2.09 -28.72
CA ARG A 131 14.72 -2.26 -29.20
C ARG A 131 14.97 -3.71 -29.60
N ALA A 132 16.11 -4.00 -30.23
CA ALA A 132 16.51 -5.35 -30.55
C ALA A 132 16.47 -6.27 -29.30
N GLY A 133 15.83 -7.43 -29.44
CA GLY A 133 15.62 -8.38 -28.34
C GLY A 133 14.44 -8.08 -27.40
N GLU A 134 13.69 -7.02 -27.63
CA GLU A 134 12.48 -6.68 -26.90
C GLU A 134 11.21 -7.02 -27.68
N PHE A 135 10.14 -7.34 -26.97
CA PHE A 135 8.82 -7.63 -27.55
C PHE A 135 7.84 -6.53 -27.14
N THR A 136 6.97 -6.10 -28.04
CA THR A 136 5.85 -5.24 -27.64
C THR A 136 4.70 -6.08 -27.09
N ILE A 137 3.92 -5.52 -26.18
CA ILE A 137 2.69 -6.14 -25.68
C ILE A 137 1.75 -6.46 -26.84
N ALA A 138 1.56 -5.52 -27.76
CA ALA A 138 0.70 -5.68 -28.93
C ALA A 138 1.15 -6.84 -29.84
N ALA A 139 2.47 -6.96 -30.11
CA ALA A 139 3.00 -8.06 -30.92
C ALA A 139 2.80 -9.42 -30.27
N LEU A 140 2.98 -9.51 -28.94
CA LEU A 140 2.74 -10.74 -28.19
C LEU A 140 1.25 -11.12 -28.18
N ILE A 141 0.34 -10.16 -28.03
CA ILE A 141 -1.10 -10.40 -28.12
C ILE A 141 -1.49 -10.90 -29.52
N ALA A 142 -0.93 -10.30 -30.58
CA ALA A 142 -1.20 -10.71 -31.95
C ALA A 142 -0.70 -12.14 -32.25
N ALA A 143 0.43 -12.54 -31.68
CA ALA A 143 1.05 -13.85 -31.91
C ALA A 143 0.46 -14.96 -31.02
N GLY A 144 -0.07 -14.61 -29.84
CA GLY A 144 -0.52 -15.59 -28.85
C GLY A 144 -1.82 -16.31 -29.25
N ALA A 145 -1.92 -17.57 -28.90
CA ALA A 145 -3.14 -18.36 -29.12
C ALA A 145 -4.31 -17.86 -28.25
N PRO A 146 -5.57 -17.98 -28.70
CA PRO A 146 -6.74 -17.68 -27.89
C PRO A 146 -6.96 -18.73 -26.79
N GLY A 147 -7.74 -18.37 -25.77
CA GLY A 147 -8.09 -19.21 -24.64
C GLY A 147 -7.07 -19.20 -23.50
N THR A 148 -7.56 -19.35 -22.29
CA THR A 148 -6.73 -19.33 -21.08
C THR A 148 -5.89 -20.60 -20.99
N PRO A 149 -4.56 -20.52 -20.81
CA PRO A 149 -3.73 -21.71 -20.65
C PRO A 149 -4.04 -22.43 -19.33
N ALA A 150 -3.86 -23.75 -19.34
CA ALA A 150 -4.11 -24.57 -18.16
C ALA A 150 -3.11 -24.24 -17.03
N VAL A 151 -3.64 -24.05 -15.83
CA VAL A 151 -2.86 -23.85 -14.60
C VAL A 151 -3.38 -24.85 -13.56
N PRO A 152 -2.49 -25.53 -12.81
CA PRO A 152 -2.93 -26.45 -11.76
C PRO A 152 -3.90 -25.79 -10.77
N PRO A 153 -5.00 -26.45 -10.40
CA PRO A 153 -6.03 -25.86 -9.52
C PRO A 153 -5.49 -25.46 -8.15
N GLU A 154 -4.51 -26.20 -7.62
CA GLU A 154 -3.86 -25.98 -6.33
C GLU A 154 -2.91 -24.78 -6.33
N PHE A 155 -2.40 -24.35 -7.50
CA PHE A 155 -1.51 -23.20 -7.59
C PHE A 155 -2.29 -21.91 -7.32
N ASP A 156 -1.96 -21.23 -6.24
CA ASP A 156 -2.70 -20.05 -5.75
C ASP A 156 -1.85 -18.79 -5.53
N ASP A 157 -0.52 -18.86 -5.68
CA ASP A 157 0.33 -17.68 -5.58
C ASP A 157 -0.01 -16.67 -6.68
N SER A 158 -0.19 -15.42 -6.28
CA SER A 158 -0.65 -14.34 -7.15
C SER A 158 0.42 -13.29 -7.36
N MET A 159 1.01 -12.82 -6.27
CA MET A 159 2.02 -11.77 -6.35
C MET A 159 3.04 -11.84 -5.22
N ILE A 160 4.20 -11.27 -5.46
CA ILE A 160 5.20 -10.96 -4.45
C ILE A 160 5.28 -9.45 -4.31
N VAL A 161 4.88 -8.92 -3.15
CA VAL A 161 4.93 -7.50 -2.86
C VAL A 161 6.12 -7.20 -1.95
N TYR A 162 7.09 -6.44 -2.46
CA TYR A 162 8.26 -6.05 -1.69
C TYR A 162 7.93 -4.91 -0.73
N THR A 163 8.24 -5.13 0.55
CA THR A 163 8.06 -4.15 1.64
C THR A 163 9.42 -3.66 2.13
N SER A 164 9.50 -2.41 2.57
CA SER A 164 10.69 -1.89 3.23
C SER A 164 10.88 -2.61 4.57
N GLY A 165 11.78 -3.58 4.59
CA GLY A 165 12.10 -4.37 5.79
C GLY A 165 12.69 -3.51 6.92
N THR A 166 12.59 -4.03 8.14
CA THR A 166 13.21 -3.42 9.33
C THR A 166 14.75 -3.46 9.29
N THR A 167 15.32 -4.36 8.49
CA THR A 167 16.76 -4.61 8.34
C THR A 167 17.43 -3.86 7.20
N GLY A 168 16.71 -2.94 6.55
CA GLY A 168 17.22 -2.11 5.45
C GLY A 168 17.08 -2.72 4.05
N LYS A 169 16.95 -4.04 3.90
CA LYS A 169 16.66 -4.68 2.61
C LYS A 169 15.18 -5.05 2.50
N PRO A 170 14.50 -4.76 1.37
CA PRO A 170 13.11 -5.14 1.18
C PRO A 170 12.90 -6.66 1.25
N LYS A 171 11.76 -7.09 1.78
CA LYS A 171 11.32 -8.50 1.80
C LYS A 171 10.09 -8.67 0.93
N GLY A 172 10.07 -9.70 0.09
CA GLY A 172 8.94 -10.01 -0.78
C GLY A 172 7.89 -10.86 -0.06
N ALA A 173 6.75 -10.29 0.29
CA ALA A 173 5.62 -11.04 0.85
C ALA A 173 4.84 -11.76 -0.26
N ILE A 174 4.70 -13.09 -0.16
CA ILE A 174 3.88 -13.87 -1.08
C ILE A 174 2.41 -13.72 -0.70
N LEU A 175 1.64 -13.17 -1.64
CA LEU A 175 0.19 -13.09 -1.55
C LEU A 175 -0.46 -14.07 -2.53
N THR A 176 -1.43 -14.82 -2.05
CA THR A 176 -2.21 -15.75 -2.86
C THR A 176 -3.41 -15.04 -3.50
N GLN A 177 -4.08 -15.69 -4.44
CA GLN A 177 -5.35 -15.18 -4.95
C GLN A 177 -6.40 -15.11 -3.85
N ALA A 178 -6.43 -16.09 -2.92
CA ALA A 178 -7.32 -16.07 -1.76
C ALA A 178 -7.14 -14.83 -0.87
N ASN A 179 -5.88 -14.35 -0.69
CA ASN A 179 -5.59 -13.11 0.05
C ASN A 179 -6.23 -11.86 -0.56
N SER A 180 -6.69 -11.93 -1.79
CA SER A 180 -7.31 -10.81 -2.50
C SER A 180 -8.80 -11.05 -2.76
N ILE A 181 -9.19 -12.28 -3.13
CA ILE A 181 -10.56 -12.61 -3.53
C ILE A 181 -11.54 -12.42 -2.36
N ILE A 182 -11.21 -12.95 -1.18
CA ILE A 182 -12.12 -12.85 -0.03
C ILE A 182 -12.22 -11.41 0.49
N PRO A 183 -11.09 -10.71 0.80
CA PRO A 183 -11.18 -9.34 1.33
C PRO A 183 -11.74 -8.35 0.32
N ASN A 184 -11.25 -8.35 -0.91
CA ASN A 184 -11.67 -7.37 -1.90
C ASN A 184 -12.99 -7.75 -2.59
N GLY A 185 -13.29 -9.04 -2.73
CA GLY A 185 -14.58 -9.50 -3.27
C GLY A 185 -15.69 -9.37 -2.23
N TYR A 186 -15.61 -10.17 -1.18
CA TYR A 186 -16.69 -10.28 -0.21
C TYR A 186 -16.75 -9.10 0.76
N LEU A 187 -15.66 -8.79 1.47
CA LEU A 187 -15.69 -7.75 2.50
C LEU A 187 -15.96 -6.36 1.92
N ASN A 188 -15.33 -5.98 0.79
CA ASN A 188 -15.55 -4.67 0.20
C ASN A 188 -17.00 -4.49 -0.28
N MET A 189 -17.64 -5.56 -0.76
CA MET A 189 -19.05 -5.53 -1.12
C MET A 189 -19.94 -5.37 0.13
N VAL A 190 -19.70 -6.15 1.18
CA VAL A 190 -20.53 -6.15 2.39
C VAL A 190 -20.32 -4.89 3.23
N GLN A 191 -19.07 -4.45 3.41
CA GLN A 191 -18.72 -3.34 4.30
C GLN A 191 -18.89 -1.97 3.64
N TYR A 192 -18.46 -1.83 2.38
CA TYR A 192 -18.44 -0.54 1.68
C TYR A 192 -19.59 -0.40 0.68
N GLY A 193 -20.27 -1.52 0.35
CA GLY A 193 -21.32 -1.56 -0.65
C GLY A 193 -20.79 -1.39 -2.07
N VAL A 194 -19.53 -1.74 -2.33
CA VAL A 194 -18.95 -1.70 -3.68
C VAL A 194 -19.55 -2.81 -4.53
N SER A 195 -19.97 -2.48 -5.74
CA SER A 195 -20.71 -3.36 -6.64
C SER A 195 -20.24 -3.24 -8.10
N ALA A 196 -20.87 -4.03 -8.97
CA ALA A 196 -20.67 -3.91 -10.42
C ALA A 196 -21.03 -2.52 -10.98
N ALA A 197 -21.95 -1.78 -10.35
CA ALA A 197 -22.38 -0.47 -10.83
C ALA A 197 -21.31 0.63 -10.59
N ASP A 198 -20.32 0.36 -9.73
CA ASP A 198 -19.37 1.36 -9.33
C ASP A 198 -18.28 1.62 -10.37
N ARG A 199 -17.80 2.85 -10.36
CA ARG A 199 -16.64 3.33 -11.11
C ARG A 199 -15.60 3.83 -10.12
N GLN A 200 -14.44 3.20 -10.10
CA GLN A 200 -13.44 3.38 -9.05
C GLN A 200 -12.22 4.14 -9.57
N LEU A 201 -11.89 5.28 -8.96
CA LEU A 201 -10.64 6.00 -9.25
C LEU A 201 -9.50 5.46 -8.42
N VAL A 202 -8.39 5.13 -9.09
CA VAL A 202 -7.12 4.72 -8.48
C VAL A 202 -6.18 5.92 -8.42
N THR A 203 -5.90 6.39 -7.22
CA THR A 203 -4.98 7.52 -6.97
C THR A 203 -3.60 7.08 -6.46
N THR A 204 -3.45 5.81 -6.12
CA THR A 204 -2.22 5.21 -5.61
C THR A 204 -1.64 4.21 -6.60
N PRO A 205 -0.33 3.91 -6.57
CA PRO A 205 0.25 2.95 -7.51
C PRO A 205 -0.42 1.57 -7.44
N LEU A 206 -0.76 1.00 -8.59
CA LEU A 206 -1.23 -0.38 -8.72
C LEU A 206 -0.19 -1.40 -8.22
N ALA A 207 1.08 -1.01 -8.23
CA ALA A 207 2.17 -1.80 -7.66
C ALA A 207 2.11 -1.94 -6.13
N HIS A 208 1.29 -1.15 -5.44
CA HIS A 208 1.03 -1.26 -4.01
C HIS A 208 -0.31 -1.92 -3.73
N ARG A 209 -0.40 -2.64 -2.60
CA ARG A 209 -1.61 -3.35 -2.20
C ARG A 209 -2.87 -2.46 -2.18
N THR A 210 -2.73 -1.17 -1.85
CA THR A 210 -3.84 -0.20 -1.85
C THR A 210 -4.43 0.05 -3.24
N GLY A 211 -3.58 0.31 -4.24
CA GLY A 211 -4.01 0.47 -5.64
C GLY A 211 -4.51 -0.85 -6.21
N PHE A 212 -3.78 -1.94 -5.94
CA PHE A 212 -4.18 -3.28 -6.34
C PHE A 212 -5.58 -3.68 -5.85
N ALA A 213 -5.98 -3.27 -4.63
CA ALA A 213 -7.31 -3.57 -4.11
C ALA A 213 -8.44 -3.02 -4.99
N ARG A 214 -8.23 -1.86 -5.66
CA ARG A 214 -9.22 -1.32 -6.62
C ARG A 214 -9.28 -2.15 -7.89
N MET A 215 -8.13 -2.60 -8.40
CA MET A 215 -8.08 -3.52 -9.54
C MET A 215 -8.74 -4.87 -9.19
N ALA A 216 -8.48 -5.39 -7.99
CA ALA A 216 -9.15 -6.61 -7.51
C ALA A 216 -10.68 -6.44 -7.45
N ASN A 217 -11.19 -5.29 -7.01
CA ASN A 217 -12.64 -5.01 -7.04
C ASN A 217 -13.22 -5.05 -8.47
N MET A 218 -12.50 -4.47 -9.44
CA MET A 218 -12.91 -4.56 -10.85
C MET A 218 -13.00 -6.01 -11.31
N LEU A 219 -11.98 -6.81 -11.03
CA LEU A 219 -11.94 -8.22 -11.41
C LEU A 219 -13.03 -9.06 -10.72
N LEU A 220 -13.36 -8.75 -9.44
CA LEU A 220 -14.26 -9.57 -8.63
C LEU A 220 -15.72 -9.15 -8.75
N HIS A 221 -15.99 -7.84 -8.75
CA HIS A 221 -17.35 -7.31 -8.79
C HIS A 221 -17.83 -6.96 -10.20
N GLY A 222 -16.91 -6.83 -11.17
CA GLY A 222 -17.24 -6.31 -12.49
C GLY A 222 -17.46 -4.79 -12.50
N SER A 223 -16.93 -4.04 -11.53
CA SER A 223 -16.93 -2.57 -11.53
C SER A 223 -15.95 -2.03 -12.58
N THR A 224 -16.08 -0.75 -12.95
CA THR A 224 -15.10 -0.10 -13.85
C THR A 224 -13.95 0.48 -13.07
N LEU A 225 -12.72 0.21 -13.50
CA LEU A 225 -11.48 0.76 -12.95
C LEU A 225 -11.03 1.96 -13.79
N VAL A 226 -10.93 3.13 -13.19
CA VAL A 226 -10.37 4.33 -13.83
C VAL A 226 -9.00 4.59 -13.21
N VAL A 227 -7.97 4.59 -14.04
CA VAL A 227 -6.58 4.78 -13.61
C VAL A 227 -5.99 6.05 -14.22
N MET A 228 -5.03 6.63 -13.50
CA MET A 228 -4.21 7.73 -14.00
C MET A 228 -2.73 7.37 -13.79
N PRO A 229 -1.86 7.59 -14.78
CA PRO A 229 -0.44 7.20 -14.69
C PRO A 229 0.29 7.86 -13.52
N ARG A 230 -0.01 9.13 -13.26
CA ARG A 230 0.52 9.93 -12.14
C ARG A 230 -0.62 10.71 -11.53
N PHE A 231 -0.64 10.80 -10.20
CA PHE A 231 -1.65 11.57 -9.50
C PHE A 231 -1.40 13.07 -9.70
N ASP A 232 -2.44 13.74 -10.19
CA ASP A 232 -2.57 15.19 -10.26
C ASP A 232 -3.97 15.57 -9.76
N PRO A 233 -4.12 16.51 -8.81
CA PRO A 233 -5.41 16.83 -8.20
C PRO A 233 -6.44 17.35 -9.20
N ALA A 234 -6.06 18.26 -10.10
CA ALA A 234 -6.98 18.86 -11.07
C ALA A 234 -7.44 17.81 -12.11
N GLN A 235 -6.52 16.97 -12.60
CA GLN A 235 -6.88 15.85 -13.48
C GLN A 235 -7.77 14.84 -12.75
N ALA A 236 -7.50 14.53 -11.47
CA ALA A 236 -8.35 13.65 -10.69
C ALA A 236 -9.76 14.19 -10.55
N ALA A 237 -9.94 15.50 -10.26
CA ALA A 237 -11.25 16.15 -10.21
C ALA A 237 -11.97 16.08 -11.56
N ALA A 238 -11.28 16.33 -12.67
CA ALA A 238 -11.83 16.18 -14.01
C ALA A 238 -12.28 14.74 -14.28
N LEU A 239 -11.46 13.73 -13.97
CA LEU A 239 -11.82 12.31 -14.12
C LEU A 239 -13.03 11.93 -13.24
N VAL A 240 -13.13 12.46 -12.02
CA VAL A 240 -14.28 12.21 -11.14
C VAL A 240 -15.57 12.68 -11.81
N ARG A 241 -15.59 13.87 -12.37
CA ARG A 241 -16.74 14.44 -13.07
C ARG A 241 -17.05 13.69 -14.38
N ASP A 242 -16.04 13.54 -15.25
CA ASP A 242 -16.23 13.09 -16.62
C ASP A 242 -16.52 11.58 -16.67
N GLU A 243 -15.83 10.78 -15.86
CA GLU A 243 -16.04 9.35 -15.76
C GLU A 243 -17.05 8.95 -14.68
N LYS A 244 -17.74 9.93 -14.04
CA LYS A 244 -18.77 9.70 -13.01
C LYS A 244 -18.32 8.72 -11.92
N ILE A 245 -17.17 9.00 -11.34
CA ILE A 245 -16.58 8.17 -10.30
C ILE A 245 -17.48 8.10 -9.07
N THR A 246 -17.68 6.90 -8.55
CA THR A 246 -18.49 6.63 -7.36
C THR A 246 -17.67 6.25 -6.14
N VAL A 247 -16.46 5.70 -6.34
CA VAL A 247 -15.55 5.26 -5.28
C VAL A 247 -14.16 5.81 -5.50
N ILE A 248 -13.58 6.45 -4.48
CA ILE A 248 -12.19 6.93 -4.52
C ILE A 248 -11.39 6.27 -3.41
N GLY A 249 -10.28 5.61 -3.76
CA GLY A 249 -9.30 5.10 -2.80
C GLY A 249 -8.16 6.09 -2.64
N ILE A 250 -7.90 6.56 -1.42
CA ILE A 250 -6.88 7.58 -1.12
C ILE A 250 -5.96 7.17 0.03
N VAL A 251 -4.82 7.82 0.09
CA VAL A 251 -3.98 7.94 1.29
C VAL A 251 -4.08 9.37 1.83
N PRO A 252 -3.76 9.65 3.10
CA PRO A 252 -3.94 10.99 3.68
C PRO A 252 -3.29 12.12 2.89
N THR A 253 -2.13 11.88 2.30
CA THR A 253 -1.45 12.86 1.43
C THR A 253 -2.29 13.21 0.20
N VAL A 254 -2.84 12.21 -0.48
CA VAL A 254 -3.75 12.41 -1.63
C VAL A 254 -5.01 13.16 -1.19
N GLY A 255 -5.56 12.82 -0.02
CA GLY A 255 -6.73 13.53 0.53
C GLY A 255 -6.45 15.01 0.76
N ARG A 256 -5.28 15.38 1.31
CA ARG A 256 -4.86 16.78 1.46
C ARG A 256 -4.69 17.50 0.13
N MET A 257 -4.09 16.83 -0.86
CA MET A 257 -3.89 17.41 -2.20
C MET A 257 -5.19 17.59 -2.97
N LEU A 258 -6.17 16.69 -2.78
CA LEU A 258 -7.46 16.76 -3.47
C LEU A 258 -8.46 17.71 -2.79
N LEU A 259 -8.25 18.02 -1.52
CA LEU A 259 -9.18 18.84 -0.74
C LEU A 259 -9.47 20.23 -1.35
N PRO A 260 -8.49 21.01 -1.88
CA PRO A 260 -8.76 22.26 -2.56
C PRO A 260 -9.72 22.13 -3.75
N GLU A 261 -9.56 21.06 -4.56
CA GLU A 261 -10.44 20.78 -5.70
C GLU A 261 -11.87 20.42 -5.24
N ILE A 262 -11.97 19.63 -4.16
CA ILE A 262 -13.27 19.25 -3.56
C ILE A 262 -14.01 20.50 -3.04
N GLU A 263 -13.29 21.41 -2.38
CA GLU A 263 -13.89 22.64 -1.84
C GLU A 263 -14.26 23.68 -2.91
N ALA A 264 -13.44 23.79 -3.96
CA ALA A 264 -13.69 24.72 -5.06
C ALA A 264 -14.82 24.23 -6.00
N HIS A 265 -14.93 22.91 -6.20
CA HIS A 265 -15.80 22.29 -7.19
C HIS A 265 -16.54 21.07 -6.64
N PRO A 266 -17.31 21.18 -5.54
CA PRO A 266 -17.99 20.03 -4.93
C PRO A 266 -18.98 19.36 -5.87
N GLU A 267 -19.54 20.07 -6.84
CA GLU A 267 -20.43 19.53 -7.89
C GLU A 267 -19.73 18.51 -8.79
N SER A 268 -18.42 18.65 -9.01
CA SER A 268 -17.62 17.68 -9.77
C SER A 268 -17.54 16.31 -9.08
N PHE A 269 -17.73 16.29 -7.76
CA PHE A 269 -17.71 15.09 -6.92
C PHE A 269 -19.11 14.56 -6.57
N ALA A 270 -20.18 15.08 -7.19
CA ALA A 270 -21.56 14.72 -6.85
C ALA A 270 -21.90 13.24 -6.99
N THR A 271 -21.17 12.49 -7.83
CA THR A 271 -21.34 11.04 -8.01
C THR A 271 -20.59 10.20 -6.99
N VAL A 272 -19.65 10.79 -6.23
CA VAL A 272 -18.84 10.06 -5.25
C VAL A 272 -19.69 9.67 -4.05
N ASN A 273 -19.79 8.37 -3.80
CA ASN A 273 -20.53 7.79 -2.68
C ASN A 273 -19.65 7.28 -1.57
N VAL A 274 -18.41 6.84 -1.92
CA VAL A 274 -17.50 6.18 -1.00
C VAL A 274 -16.08 6.72 -1.16
N VAL A 275 -15.46 7.08 -0.03
CA VAL A 275 -14.03 7.37 0.07
C VAL A 275 -13.38 6.36 1.00
N LEU A 276 -12.37 5.66 0.49
CA LEU A 276 -11.63 4.63 1.20
C LEU A 276 -10.22 5.12 1.53
N VAL A 277 -9.90 5.20 2.82
CA VAL A 277 -8.64 5.79 3.32
C VAL A 277 -7.78 4.73 4.01
N THR A 278 -6.51 4.65 3.65
CA THR A 278 -5.55 3.77 4.32
C THR A 278 -4.13 4.32 4.25
N GLY A 279 -3.22 3.68 4.96
CA GLY A 279 -1.77 3.95 4.91
C GLY A 279 -1.25 4.71 6.11
N GLU A 280 -1.97 5.71 6.60
CA GLU A 280 -1.63 6.52 7.79
C GLU A 280 -2.91 7.01 8.47
N ALA A 281 -2.77 7.62 9.65
CA ALA A 281 -3.88 8.30 10.32
C ALA A 281 -4.39 9.46 9.46
N PHE A 282 -5.69 9.50 9.20
CA PHE A 282 -6.31 10.56 8.42
C PHE A 282 -6.69 11.73 9.34
N PRO A 283 -6.15 12.95 9.12
CA PRO A 283 -6.40 14.08 10.02
C PRO A 283 -7.87 14.44 10.13
N LEU A 284 -8.32 14.68 11.36
CA LEU A 284 -9.73 15.03 11.64
C LEU A 284 -10.19 16.27 10.87
N GLU A 285 -9.34 17.31 10.82
CA GLU A 285 -9.65 18.53 10.06
C GLU A 285 -9.96 18.23 8.59
N VAL A 286 -9.14 17.40 7.94
CA VAL A 286 -9.35 17.02 6.54
C VAL A 286 -10.65 16.24 6.36
N LYS A 287 -10.93 15.29 7.29
CA LYS A 287 -12.21 14.55 7.31
C LYS A 287 -13.42 15.50 7.39
N GLN A 288 -13.35 16.46 8.32
CA GLN A 288 -14.43 17.44 8.54
C GLN A 288 -14.66 18.33 7.32
N ARG A 289 -13.58 18.80 6.67
CA ARG A 289 -13.66 19.65 5.48
C ARG A 289 -14.22 18.86 4.28
N ILE A 290 -13.78 17.63 4.05
CA ILE A 290 -14.36 16.78 3.01
C ILE A 290 -15.84 16.52 3.30
N HIS A 291 -16.21 16.19 4.54
CA HIS A 291 -17.60 15.93 4.90
C HIS A 291 -18.49 17.18 4.75
N LYS A 292 -17.96 18.37 5.07
CA LYS A 292 -18.67 19.63 4.86
C LYS A 292 -18.96 19.88 3.38
N ALA A 293 -17.98 19.64 2.51
CA ALA A 293 -18.14 19.84 1.06
C ALA A 293 -19.01 18.72 0.42
N LEU A 294 -18.88 17.48 0.90
CA LEU A 294 -19.52 16.29 0.36
C LEU A 294 -20.29 15.53 1.47
N PRO A 295 -21.41 16.03 1.97
CA PRO A 295 -22.08 15.47 3.17
C PRO A 295 -22.70 14.09 2.97
N ARG A 296 -22.88 13.63 1.73
CA ARG A 296 -23.42 12.29 1.40
C ARG A 296 -22.36 11.22 1.28
N VAL A 297 -21.07 11.60 1.24
CA VAL A 297 -19.97 10.65 1.06
C VAL A 297 -19.77 9.84 2.33
N ARG A 298 -19.80 8.52 2.18
CA ARG A 298 -19.41 7.58 3.24
C ARG A 298 -17.91 7.43 3.24
N MET A 299 -17.27 7.88 4.30
CA MET A 299 -15.82 7.76 4.48
C MET A 299 -15.50 6.57 5.35
N TYR A 300 -14.59 5.72 4.90
CA TYR A 300 -14.09 4.57 5.65
C TYR A 300 -12.57 4.67 5.80
N SER A 301 -12.07 4.40 6.99
CA SER A 301 -10.63 4.25 7.22
C SER A 301 -10.34 2.83 7.68
N PHE A 302 -9.19 2.30 7.29
CA PHE A 302 -8.79 0.95 7.69
C PHE A 302 -7.28 0.84 7.86
N PHE A 303 -6.89 0.06 8.87
CA PHE A 303 -5.50 -0.33 9.03
C PHE A 303 -5.21 -1.53 8.14
N ALA A 304 -4.13 -1.41 7.39
CA ALA A 304 -3.66 -2.48 6.52
C ALA A 304 -2.14 -2.47 6.45
N MET A 305 -1.56 -3.66 6.35
CA MET A 305 -0.17 -3.84 5.96
C MET A 305 -0.06 -5.01 4.97
N THR A 306 1.06 -5.09 4.26
CA THR A 306 1.22 -6.11 3.21
C THR A 306 1.07 -7.52 3.77
N GLU A 307 1.61 -7.76 4.95
CA GLU A 307 1.67 -9.06 5.61
C GLU A 307 0.33 -9.53 6.20
N VAL A 308 -0.58 -8.59 6.55
CA VAL A 308 -1.85 -8.94 7.23
C VAL A 308 -3.11 -8.44 6.52
N GLY A 309 -2.97 -7.77 5.37
CA GLY A 309 -4.14 -7.24 4.66
C GLY A 309 -4.85 -6.10 5.37
N GLY A 310 -6.11 -5.87 4.99
CA GLY A 310 -7.02 -4.94 5.66
C GLY A 310 -7.53 -5.57 6.94
N LEU A 311 -6.93 -5.22 8.06
CA LEU A 311 -7.20 -5.85 9.36
C LEU A 311 -8.40 -5.26 10.08
N THR A 312 -8.59 -3.95 10.00
CA THR A 312 -9.63 -3.24 10.75
C THR A 312 -10.45 -2.34 9.85
N LEU A 313 -11.58 -1.90 10.35
CA LEU A 313 -12.47 -0.93 9.71
C LEU A 313 -12.95 0.10 10.72
N LEU A 314 -12.83 1.38 10.35
CA LEU A 314 -13.46 2.52 10.99
C LEU A 314 -14.57 3.03 10.06
N GLY A 315 -15.81 2.93 10.53
CA GLY A 315 -17.01 3.30 9.76
C GLY A 315 -17.22 4.80 9.59
N PRO A 316 -18.19 5.22 8.77
CA PRO A 316 -18.43 6.64 8.46
C PRO A 316 -18.74 7.51 9.68
N GLU A 317 -19.58 7.03 10.60
CA GLU A 317 -19.95 7.76 11.82
C GLU A 317 -18.79 7.81 12.82
N GLU A 318 -17.97 6.76 12.86
CA GLU A 318 -16.84 6.64 13.75
C GLU A 318 -15.64 7.54 13.34
N GLN A 319 -15.65 8.05 12.09
CA GLN A 319 -14.62 8.98 11.61
C GLN A 319 -14.53 10.25 12.48
N PHE A 320 -15.60 10.63 13.13
CA PHE A 320 -15.69 11.88 13.91
C PHE A 320 -15.74 11.61 15.42
N THR A 321 -16.29 10.49 15.86
CA THR A 321 -16.36 10.09 17.28
C THR A 321 -15.06 9.41 17.75
N HIS A 322 -14.35 8.71 16.85
CA HIS A 322 -13.09 8.00 17.12
C HIS A 322 -12.01 8.35 16.08
N PRO A 323 -11.68 9.65 15.90
CA PRO A 323 -10.93 10.13 14.72
C PRO A 323 -9.54 9.56 14.56
N THR A 324 -8.91 9.09 15.65
CA THR A 324 -7.56 8.52 15.67
C THR A 324 -7.55 6.98 15.76
N SER A 325 -8.73 6.36 15.82
CA SER A 325 -8.86 4.91 15.90
C SER A 325 -8.49 4.26 14.55
N LEU A 326 -7.94 3.05 14.64
CA LEU A 326 -7.82 2.15 13.50
C LEU A 326 -9.15 1.48 13.12
N GLY A 327 -10.19 1.65 13.95
CA GLY A 327 -11.46 0.93 13.87
C GLY A 327 -11.46 -0.37 14.66
N ARG A 328 -12.41 -1.26 14.33
CA ARG A 328 -12.56 -2.59 14.91
C ARG A 328 -12.06 -3.66 13.92
N LEU A 329 -11.77 -4.84 14.44
CA LEU A 329 -11.32 -5.97 13.63
C LEU A 329 -12.35 -6.36 12.56
N ASN A 330 -11.85 -6.68 11.39
CA ASN A 330 -12.65 -7.31 10.34
C ASN A 330 -13.09 -8.73 10.74
N PRO A 331 -14.26 -9.19 10.28
CA PRO A 331 -14.73 -10.54 10.53
C PRO A 331 -13.69 -11.61 10.19
N GLY A 332 -13.54 -12.60 11.07
CA GLY A 332 -12.57 -13.69 10.92
C GLY A 332 -11.12 -13.35 11.25
N ALA A 333 -10.85 -12.13 11.71
CA ALA A 333 -9.55 -11.76 12.25
C ALA A 333 -9.52 -11.93 13.78
N GLU A 334 -8.44 -12.53 14.27
CA GLU A 334 -8.14 -12.64 15.70
C GLU A 334 -6.95 -11.72 16.02
N LEU A 335 -6.98 -11.11 17.22
CA LEU A 335 -5.94 -10.21 17.70
C LEU A 335 -5.56 -10.56 19.11
N ARG A 336 -4.25 -10.62 19.36
CA ARG A 336 -3.65 -10.53 20.69
C ARG A 336 -2.78 -9.28 20.78
N LEU A 337 -2.80 -8.64 21.92
CA LEU A 337 -1.82 -7.61 22.28
C LEU A 337 -0.86 -8.24 23.29
N VAL A 338 0.42 -8.32 22.94
CA VAL A 338 1.40 -9.07 23.72
C VAL A 338 2.57 -8.20 24.17
N ASP A 339 3.15 -8.58 25.31
CA ASP A 339 4.38 -7.99 25.83
C ASP A 339 5.64 -8.51 25.11
N ALA A 340 6.81 -8.12 25.59
CA ALA A 340 8.08 -8.54 25.00
C ALA A 340 8.35 -10.07 25.13
N GLN A 341 7.68 -10.75 26.07
CA GLN A 341 7.76 -12.19 26.29
C GLN A 341 6.71 -12.96 25.48
N GLY A 342 5.84 -12.28 24.73
CA GLY A 342 4.75 -12.88 23.97
C GLY A 342 3.52 -13.25 24.80
N LYS A 343 3.44 -12.80 26.06
CA LYS A 343 2.28 -12.97 26.92
C LYS A 343 1.26 -11.86 26.64
N GLU A 344 -0.01 -12.20 26.62
CA GLU A 344 -1.09 -11.24 26.41
C GLU A 344 -1.15 -10.22 27.57
N VAL A 345 -1.21 -8.93 27.21
CA VAL A 345 -1.28 -7.83 28.18
C VAL A 345 -2.71 -7.67 28.73
N ALA A 346 -2.86 -6.98 29.86
CA ALA A 346 -4.17 -6.71 30.43
C ALA A 346 -5.01 -5.79 29.52
N PRO A 347 -6.36 -5.85 29.60
CA PRO A 347 -7.24 -4.96 28.86
C PRO A 347 -6.90 -3.48 29.08
N GLY A 348 -6.74 -2.73 27.98
CA GLY A 348 -6.38 -1.31 28.01
C GLY A 348 -4.88 -1.02 28.11
N GLU A 349 -4.05 -2.03 28.28
CA GLU A 349 -2.58 -1.89 28.19
C GLU A 349 -2.11 -1.92 26.74
N VAL A 350 -0.89 -1.42 26.52
CA VAL A 350 -0.23 -1.40 25.22
C VAL A 350 0.56 -2.68 25.01
N GLY A 351 0.31 -3.35 23.90
CA GLY A 351 1.06 -4.53 23.48
C GLY A 351 1.34 -4.54 21.99
N GLU A 352 2.25 -5.39 21.56
CA GLU A 352 2.47 -5.66 20.14
C GLU A 352 1.27 -6.39 19.55
N MET A 353 0.76 -5.92 18.41
CA MET A 353 -0.33 -6.59 17.70
C MET A 353 0.16 -7.88 17.06
N TRP A 354 -0.37 -9.00 17.53
CA TRP A 354 -0.26 -10.29 16.87
C TRP A 354 -1.62 -10.67 16.26
N VAL A 355 -1.62 -11.00 14.98
CA VAL A 355 -2.82 -11.22 14.18
C VAL A 355 -2.86 -12.63 13.64
N ARG A 356 -4.01 -13.27 13.71
CA ARG A 356 -4.29 -14.55 13.07
C ARG A 356 -5.57 -14.46 12.26
N THR A 357 -5.55 -15.05 11.06
CA THR A 357 -6.72 -15.10 10.16
C THR A 357 -6.85 -16.48 9.53
N GLY A 358 -6.82 -17.52 10.37
CA GLY A 358 -6.75 -18.91 9.93
C GLY A 358 -5.37 -19.28 9.38
N GLU A 359 -5.31 -20.15 8.40
CA GLU A 359 -4.08 -20.60 7.76
C GLU A 359 -3.46 -19.45 6.93
N PRO A 360 -2.14 -19.18 7.08
CA PRO A 360 -1.45 -18.16 6.28
C PRO A 360 -1.65 -18.38 4.77
N GLY A 361 -1.92 -17.29 4.05
CA GLY A 361 -2.22 -17.32 2.62
C GLY A 361 -3.66 -17.69 2.24
N ARG A 362 -4.54 -17.95 3.20
CA ARG A 362 -5.94 -18.35 2.90
C ARG A 362 -6.96 -17.24 3.05
N TYR A 363 -6.65 -16.20 3.84
CA TYR A 363 -7.55 -15.06 4.03
C TYR A 363 -6.80 -13.72 3.98
N LEU A 364 -6.52 -13.06 5.13
CA LEU A 364 -5.88 -11.74 5.13
C LEU A 364 -4.36 -11.83 5.16
N THR A 365 -3.81 -12.76 5.93
CA THR A 365 -2.37 -12.87 6.16
C THR A 365 -1.64 -13.47 4.97
N MET A 366 -0.46 -12.93 4.67
CA MET A 366 0.43 -13.47 3.63
C MET A 366 0.75 -14.95 3.86
N ARG A 367 1.15 -15.65 2.80
CA ARG A 367 1.65 -17.04 2.94
C ARG A 367 2.99 -17.09 3.67
N CYS A 368 3.97 -16.35 3.21
CA CYS A 368 5.33 -16.28 3.76
C CYS A 368 6.11 -15.16 3.07
N TYR A 369 7.34 -14.92 3.50
CA TYR A 369 8.31 -14.14 2.71
C TYR A 369 9.02 -15.04 1.70
N PHE A 370 9.11 -14.57 0.45
CA PHE A 370 9.77 -15.28 -0.65
C PHE A 370 11.26 -15.52 -0.35
N ASN A 371 11.70 -16.77 -0.45
CA ASN A 371 13.08 -17.18 -0.17
C ASN A 371 13.66 -16.72 1.19
N LYS A 372 12.82 -16.45 2.18
CA LYS A 372 13.22 -15.96 3.50
C LYS A 372 12.58 -16.81 4.63
N PRO A 373 12.95 -18.10 4.78
CA PRO A 373 12.33 -18.98 5.77
C PRO A 373 12.57 -18.50 7.21
N LYS A 374 13.74 -17.95 7.50
CA LYS A 374 14.07 -17.43 8.84
C LYS A 374 13.19 -16.24 9.20
N GLU A 375 13.12 -15.24 8.33
CA GLU A 375 12.29 -14.03 8.54
C GLU A 375 10.80 -14.38 8.57
N THR A 376 10.39 -15.41 7.81
CA THR A 376 9.04 -15.95 7.87
C THR A 376 8.74 -16.54 9.25
N ALA A 377 9.62 -17.39 9.78
CA ALA A 377 9.45 -18.00 11.09
C ALA A 377 9.52 -16.97 12.24
N GLU A 378 10.31 -15.90 12.08
CA GLU A 378 10.34 -14.78 13.03
C GLU A 378 9.04 -13.96 13.02
N THR A 379 8.37 -13.86 11.86
CA THR A 379 7.16 -13.05 11.67
C THR A 379 5.88 -13.85 11.90
N ILE A 380 5.83 -15.12 11.46
CA ILE A 380 4.67 -16.00 11.59
C ILE A 380 5.01 -17.10 12.60
N ARG A 381 4.38 -17.06 13.79
CA ARG A 381 4.60 -17.98 14.90
C ARG A 381 3.28 -18.65 15.25
N ASP A 382 3.18 -19.95 15.07
CA ASP A 382 1.96 -20.73 15.35
C ASP A 382 0.71 -20.13 14.69
N GLY A 383 0.86 -19.66 13.44
CA GLY A 383 -0.20 -18.99 12.68
C GLY A 383 -0.47 -17.54 13.06
N TRP A 384 0.19 -17.00 14.08
CA TRP A 384 0.13 -15.59 14.47
C TRP A 384 1.19 -14.77 13.74
N VAL A 385 0.78 -13.69 13.09
CA VAL A 385 1.68 -12.73 12.45
C VAL A 385 1.99 -11.61 13.43
N ALA A 386 3.26 -11.51 13.83
CA ALA A 386 3.78 -10.39 14.63
C ALA A 386 3.90 -9.16 13.72
N THR A 387 3.08 -8.14 13.94
CA THR A 387 3.02 -6.97 13.04
C THR A 387 4.16 -5.98 13.24
N GLY A 388 4.74 -5.98 14.44
CA GLY A 388 5.69 -4.96 14.88
C GLY A 388 5.04 -3.62 15.22
N ASP A 389 3.71 -3.51 15.20
CA ASP A 389 2.96 -2.32 15.59
C ASP A 389 2.47 -2.48 17.04
N MET A 390 2.74 -1.47 17.88
CA MET A 390 2.28 -1.38 19.25
C MET A 390 0.90 -0.71 19.27
N ALA A 391 -0.07 -1.34 19.93
CA ALA A 391 -1.44 -0.82 20.00
C ALA A 391 -2.07 -1.06 21.37
N LYS A 392 -3.17 -0.36 21.62
CA LYS A 392 -4.08 -0.66 22.72
C LYS A 392 -5.50 -0.86 22.19
N ARG A 393 -6.29 -1.67 22.91
CA ARG A 393 -7.72 -1.87 22.66
C ARG A 393 -8.53 -1.12 23.71
N ALA A 394 -9.43 -0.27 23.26
CA ALA A 394 -10.40 0.39 24.14
C ALA A 394 -11.54 -0.59 24.55
N PRO A 395 -12.29 -0.31 25.64
CA PRO A 395 -13.39 -1.17 26.08
C PRO A 395 -14.49 -1.37 25.05
N ASP A 396 -14.71 -0.43 24.16
CA ASP A 396 -15.67 -0.49 23.06
C ASP A 396 -15.17 -1.28 21.81
N GLY A 397 -13.95 -1.83 21.90
CA GLY A 397 -13.33 -2.65 20.87
C GLY A 397 -12.50 -1.88 19.83
N HIS A 398 -12.47 -0.55 19.89
CA HIS A 398 -11.62 0.25 19.01
C HIS A 398 -10.14 0.03 19.29
N LEU A 399 -9.35 -0.04 18.21
CA LEU A 399 -7.89 -0.17 18.28
C LEU A 399 -7.23 1.18 18.02
N TYR A 400 -6.18 1.46 18.76
CA TYR A 400 -5.38 2.67 18.63
C TYR A 400 -3.91 2.29 18.50
N ILE A 401 -3.28 2.71 17.40
CA ILE A 401 -1.84 2.52 17.23
C ILE A 401 -1.08 3.50 18.12
N MET A 402 -0.11 2.99 18.82
CA MET A 402 0.73 3.79 19.71
C MET A 402 2.08 4.12 19.04
N ASP A 403 2.72 3.11 18.42
CA ASP A 403 4.00 3.27 17.73
C ASP A 403 4.35 2.00 16.92
N ARG A 404 5.48 2.04 16.26
CA ARG A 404 6.23 0.87 15.82
C ARG A 404 7.17 0.38 16.92
N LYS A 405 7.19 -0.92 17.20
CA LYS A 405 8.07 -1.53 18.21
C LYS A 405 9.53 -1.11 18.06
N LYS A 406 10.02 -1.05 16.79
CA LYS A 406 11.40 -0.66 16.46
C LYS A 406 11.69 0.85 16.56
N ASP A 407 10.64 1.68 16.61
CA ASP A 407 10.75 3.14 16.64
C ASP A 407 10.49 3.69 18.05
N MET A 408 10.02 2.84 18.95
CA MET A 408 9.88 3.12 20.38
C MET A 408 11.26 3.38 21.00
N VAL A 409 11.38 4.40 21.83
CA VAL A 409 12.61 4.77 22.52
C VAL A 409 12.60 4.17 23.93
N LEU A 410 13.63 3.39 24.26
CA LEU A 410 13.81 2.75 25.57
C LEU A 410 14.72 3.61 26.44
N SER A 411 14.15 4.52 27.21
CA SER A 411 14.91 5.48 28.01
C SER A 411 14.67 5.27 29.51
N GLY A 412 15.72 4.93 30.24
CA GLY A 412 15.65 4.77 31.69
C GLY A 412 14.60 3.75 32.19
N GLY A 413 14.36 2.69 31.38
CA GLY A 413 13.35 1.67 31.69
C GLY A 413 11.92 2.04 31.26
N TYR A 414 11.72 3.22 30.65
CA TYR A 414 10.42 3.65 30.14
C TYR A 414 10.34 3.44 28.63
N ASN A 415 9.18 2.96 28.18
CA ASN A 415 8.82 2.89 26.77
C ASN A 415 8.25 4.24 26.35
N ILE A 416 8.98 4.98 25.51
CA ILE A 416 8.54 6.25 24.97
C ILE A 416 8.12 6.00 23.52
N TYR A 417 6.85 6.27 23.23
CA TYR A 417 6.30 6.11 21.89
C TYR A 417 6.66 7.32 21.03
N SER A 418 7.47 7.09 20.00
CA SER A 418 7.93 8.16 19.10
C SER A 418 6.77 8.93 18.51
N LYS A 419 5.69 8.25 18.17
CA LYS A 419 4.48 8.85 17.60
C LYS A 419 3.77 9.82 18.54
N GLU A 420 3.75 9.54 19.85
CA GLU A 420 3.19 10.46 20.86
C GLU A 420 3.95 11.79 20.87
N VAL A 421 5.27 11.72 20.85
CA VAL A 421 6.13 12.90 20.83
C VAL A 421 6.00 13.66 19.50
N GLU A 422 5.96 12.96 18.37
CA GLU A 422 5.75 13.54 17.03
C GLU A 422 4.45 14.33 16.95
N LEU A 423 3.35 13.80 17.51
CA LEU A 423 2.05 14.51 17.51
C LEU A 423 2.12 15.81 18.31
N VAL A 424 2.83 15.82 19.43
CA VAL A 424 3.02 17.05 20.22
C VAL A 424 3.88 18.06 19.47
N LEU A 425 4.96 17.61 18.82
CA LEU A 425 5.81 18.45 17.98
C LEU A 425 5.04 19.07 16.83
N GLN A 426 4.22 18.28 16.12
CA GLN A 426 3.39 18.73 15.01
C GLN A 426 2.30 19.73 15.43
N ALA A 427 1.91 19.77 16.70
CA ALA A 427 0.99 20.77 17.24
C ALA A 427 1.65 22.14 17.45
N HIS A 428 2.97 22.26 17.33
CA HIS A 428 3.66 23.55 17.42
C HIS A 428 3.40 24.38 16.14
N PRO A 429 3.03 25.68 16.25
CA PRO A 429 2.64 26.52 15.09
C PRO A 429 3.67 26.59 13.97
N ALA A 430 4.98 26.59 14.32
CA ALA A 430 6.06 26.67 13.35
C ALA A 430 6.40 25.33 12.70
N VAL A 431 5.91 24.18 13.20
CA VAL A 431 6.29 22.85 12.73
C VAL A 431 5.38 22.40 11.60
N GLN A 432 5.99 22.01 10.49
CA GLN A 432 5.30 21.36 9.36
C GLN A 432 5.21 19.86 9.57
N ASP A 433 6.33 19.23 9.95
CA ASP A 433 6.40 17.81 10.24
C ASP A 433 7.54 17.50 11.22
N ALA A 434 7.48 16.35 11.88
CA ALA A 434 8.50 15.92 12.83
C ALA A 434 8.66 14.40 12.83
N ALA A 435 9.88 13.94 13.05
CA ALA A 435 10.21 12.54 13.25
C ALA A 435 11.06 12.37 14.51
N VAL A 436 10.73 11.38 15.32
CA VAL A 436 11.40 11.09 16.58
C VAL A 436 12.09 9.72 16.51
N ILE A 437 13.31 9.67 16.98
CA ILE A 437 14.13 8.45 17.06
C ILE A 437 14.76 8.28 18.43
N GLY A 438 15.04 7.04 18.82
CA GLY A 438 15.97 6.73 19.92
C GLY A 438 17.41 6.86 19.45
N VAL A 439 18.23 7.49 20.27
CA VAL A 439 19.69 7.60 20.07
C VAL A 439 20.41 7.11 21.31
N PRO A 440 21.62 6.53 21.21
CA PRO A 440 22.35 6.03 22.37
C PRO A 440 22.57 7.12 23.43
N ASP A 441 22.33 6.77 24.70
CA ASP A 441 22.55 7.63 25.84
C ASP A 441 23.28 6.85 26.94
N PRO A 442 24.41 7.37 27.47
CA PRO A 442 25.24 6.64 28.43
C PRO A 442 24.57 6.41 29.78
N VAL A 443 23.54 7.18 30.15
CA VAL A 443 22.85 7.10 31.44
C VAL A 443 21.54 6.32 31.33
N PHE A 444 20.76 6.60 30.27
CA PHE A 444 19.40 6.07 30.13
C PHE A 444 19.27 4.95 29.11
N GLY A 445 20.39 4.52 28.48
CA GLY A 445 20.39 3.56 27.36
C GLY A 445 20.06 4.24 26.04
N GLU A 446 18.87 4.85 25.94
CA GLU A 446 18.50 5.72 24.82
C GLU A 446 17.98 7.07 25.29
N ALA A 447 18.11 8.08 24.47
CA ALA A 447 17.47 9.38 24.59
C ALA A 447 16.60 9.70 23.40
N VAL A 448 15.59 10.53 23.59
CA VAL A 448 14.70 11.02 22.55
C VAL A 448 15.40 12.09 21.73
N ALA A 449 15.54 11.87 20.41
CA ALA A 449 16.00 12.85 19.45
C ALA A 449 14.89 13.18 18.44
N ALA A 450 14.57 14.46 18.30
CA ALA A 450 13.57 14.97 17.36
C ALA A 450 14.23 15.61 16.14
N PHE A 451 13.77 15.25 14.95
CA PHE A 451 14.06 15.93 13.70
C PHE A 451 12.81 16.70 13.27
N VAL A 452 12.96 18.01 13.09
CA VAL A 452 11.83 18.94 12.90
C VAL A 452 11.96 19.64 11.56
N GLU A 453 10.91 19.55 10.74
CA GLU A 453 10.74 20.32 9.52
C GLU A 453 9.85 21.52 9.81
N LEU A 454 10.37 22.73 9.63
CA LEU A 454 9.62 23.96 9.86
C LEU A 454 8.75 24.33 8.64
N ARG A 455 7.65 24.99 8.89
CA ARG A 455 6.80 25.58 7.84
C ARG A 455 7.59 26.64 7.07
N PRO A 456 7.33 26.83 5.76
CA PRO A 456 7.95 27.88 4.98
C PRO A 456 7.77 29.27 5.65
N GLY A 457 8.89 29.96 5.89
CA GLY A 457 8.89 31.29 6.53
C GLY A 457 8.72 31.30 8.06
N ALA A 458 8.50 30.12 8.69
CA ALA A 458 8.46 30.02 10.14
C ALA A 458 9.86 29.82 10.74
N SER A 459 10.03 30.25 12.00
CA SER A 459 11.24 30.06 12.80
C SER A 459 10.89 29.53 14.19
N ALA A 460 11.74 28.68 14.71
CA ALA A 460 11.73 28.20 16.11
C ALA A 460 13.15 27.81 16.50
N THR A 461 13.48 27.94 17.77
CA THR A 461 14.74 27.43 18.33
C THR A 461 14.57 26.02 18.88
N GLU A 462 15.67 25.29 19.12
CA GLU A 462 15.63 23.98 19.79
C GLU A 462 14.98 24.10 21.18
N ALA A 463 15.24 25.20 21.89
CA ALA A 463 14.67 25.47 23.22
C ALA A 463 13.13 25.64 23.15
N ASP A 464 12.60 26.35 22.15
CA ASP A 464 11.17 26.53 21.95
C ASP A 464 10.47 25.18 21.73
N ILE A 465 11.06 24.33 20.91
CA ILE A 465 10.54 22.99 20.61
C ILE A 465 10.55 22.08 21.84
N ILE A 466 11.64 22.12 22.63
CA ILE A 466 11.75 21.32 23.86
C ILE A 466 10.75 21.82 24.92
N GLU A 467 10.60 23.14 25.07
CA GLU A 467 9.67 23.74 26.04
C GLU A 467 8.22 23.40 25.67
N HIS A 468 7.86 23.51 24.40
CA HIS A 468 6.56 23.11 23.89
C HIS A 468 6.19 21.67 24.27
N CYS A 469 7.17 20.75 24.19
CA CYS A 469 6.98 19.38 24.62
C CYS A 469 6.87 19.27 26.15
N ARG A 470 7.70 20.00 26.91
CA ARG A 470 7.70 19.97 28.37
C ARG A 470 6.35 20.33 28.99
N GLU A 471 5.64 21.29 28.38
CA GLU A 471 4.34 21.74 28.83
C GLU A 471 3.21 20.72 28.56
N ARG A 472 3.41 19.76 27.64
CA ARG A 472 2.33 18.93 27.09
C ARG A 472 2.48 17.43 27.33
N ILE A 473 3.71 16.96 27.57
CA ILE A 473 4.01 15.54 27.85
C ILE A 473 4.94 15.39 29.05
N ALA A 474 4.97 14.18 29.60
CA ALA A 474 5.83 13.89 30.73
C ALA A 474 7.30 14.20 30.43
N GLY A 475 8.03 14.76 31.42
CA GLY A 475 9.38 15.27 31.22
C GLY A 475 10.39 14.26 30.67
N TYR A 476 10.21 12.96 30.96
CA TYR A 476 11.07 11.90 30.40
C TYR A 476 10.83 11.61 28.92
N LYS A 477 9.66 12.03 28.36
CA LYS A 477 9.31 11.86 26.96
C LYS A 477 9.79 13.01 26.06
N LYS A 478 10.09 14.18 26.63
CA LYS A 478 10.53 15.33 25.85
C LYS A 478 11.84 15.05 25.13
N PRO A 479 12.07 15.62 23.94
CA PRO A 479 13.34 15.50 23.26
C PRO A 479 14.50 16.00 24.11
N LYS A 480 15.59 15.22 24.16
CA LYS A 480 16.88 15.65 24.67
C LYS A 480 17.66 16.40 23.60
N PHE A 481 17.46 16.00 22.33
CA PHE A 481 18.10 16.59 21.17
C PHE A 481 17.03 17.01 20.16
N VAL A 482 17.18 18.19 19.60
CA VAL A 482 16.38 18.67 18.47
C VAL A 482 17.31 18.99 17.31
N ARG A 483 16.92 18.61 16.10
CA ARG A 483 17.62 18.94 14.86
C ARG A 483 16.62 19.43 13.83
N PHE A 484 16.92 20.52 13.16
CA PHE A 484 16.11 21.01 12.05
C PHE A 484 16.57 20.35 10.75
N ALA A 485 15.60 19.85 9.99
CA ALA A 485 15.81 19.20 8.70
C ALA A 485 14.78 19.75 7.70
N SER A 486 15.20 19.97 6.47
CA SER A 486 14.30 20.44 5.40
C SER A 486 14.81 19.97 4.05
N PRO A 487 14.09 19.02 3.43
CA PRO A 487 12.99 18.22 3.96
C PRO A 487 13.45 17.02 4.81
N LEU A 488 12.54 16.42 5.57
CA LEU A 488 12.77 15.11 6.19
C LEU A 488 12.94 14.02 5.11
N PRO A 489 13.87 13.05 5.28
CA PRO A 489 14.06 11.97 4.30
C PRO A 489 12.82 11.09 4.23
N ARG A 490 12.30 10.86 3.01
CA ARG A 490 11.08 10.08 2.76
C ARG A 490 11.32 9.00 1.72
N ASN A 491 10.59 7.89 1.86
CA ASN A 491 10.56 6.87 0.82
C ASN A 491 9.61 7.26 -0.33
N SER A 492 9.53 6.39 -1.36
CA SER A 492 8.67 6.58 -2.54
C SER A 492 7.16 6.67 -2.24
N THR A 493 6.73 6.28 -1.03
CA THR A 493 5.34 6.38 -0.56
C THR A 493 5.09 7.61 0.33
N GLY A 494 6.12 8.45 0.55
CA GLY A 494 6.03 9.65 1.39
C GLY A 494 6.30 9.43 2.89
N LYS A 495 6.57 8.20 3.33
CA LYS A 495 6.87 7.89 4.74
C LYS A 495 8.30 8.30 5.11
N VAL A 496 8.45 8.93 6.28
CA VAL A 496 9.77 9.32 6.81
C VAL A 496 10.64 8.08 7.05
N GLN A 497 11.88 8.14 6.58
CA GLN A 497 12.87 7.09 6.71
C GLN A 497 13.71 7.29 7.98
N LYS A 498 13.17 6.87 9.13
CA LYS A 498 13.85 7.04 10.44
C LYS A 498 15.25 6.42 10.50
N PHE A 499 15.54 5.38 9.71
CA PHE A 499 16.86 4.77 9.66
C PHE A 499 17.93 5.72 9.08
N GLU A 500 17.57 6.58 8.11
CA GLU A 500 18.48 7.62 7.59
C GLU A 500 18.73 8.69 8.64
N LEU A 501 17.71 9.04 9.45
CA LEU A 501 17.88 9.98 10.56
C LEU A 501 18.80 9.43 11.64
N ARG A 502 18.71 8.12 11.96
CA ARG A 502 19.65 7.46 12.89
C ARG A 502 21.09 7.48 12.37
N LYS A 503 21.29 7.22 11.07
CA LYS A 503 22.63 7.33 10.45
C LYS A 503 23.17 8.76 10.49
N ALA A 504 22.34 9.74 10.13
CA ALA A 504 22.72 11.15 10.16
C ALA A 504 23.07 11.63 11.57
N PHE A 505 22.38 11.15 12.59
CA PHE A 505 22.69 11.45 13.99
C PHE A 505 24.00 10.81 14.45
N ALA A 506 24.26 9.56 14.06
CA ALA A 506 25.48 8.83 14.44
C ALA A 506 26.76 9.33 13.73
N ALA A 507 26.63 10.08 12.63
CA ALA A 507 27.75 10.65 11.87
C ALA A 507 28.23 12.01 12.41
N GLN A 508 27.57 12.55 13.42
CA GLN A 508 27.90 13.80 14.14
C GLN A 508 28.55 13.52 15.49
#